data_d369087ec9547ff76e6787302d938c66
#
_entry.id   d369087ec9547ff76e6787302d938c66
#
_cell.length_a   1.000
_cell.length_b   1.000
_cell.length_c   1.000
_cell.angle_alpha   90.00
_cell.angle_beta   90.00
_cell.angle_gamma   90.00
#
_symmetry.space_group_name_H-M   'P 1'
#
loop_
_entity.id
_entity.type
_entity.pdbx_description
1 polymer ?
#
loop_
_entity_poly.entity_id
_entity_poly.type
_entity_poly.pdbx_seq_one_letter_code
_entity_poly.pdbx_strand_id
1 'polypeptide(L)'
;MTDLTPAVGTDGMVDWIQQALVEKYDVRSLVPEVFEDYARLFHPAMDIEGRPVSWSAVAQWSGRVMHARAQWAAIANPVDPELPPPFTEEPETGSITRPMASRLAKLLKPFTTNPGRCWFAVWDGGDFRPEWSRGARFTLPLDRELILLTGSLDAVTTSMRDDTHDGHYQSPYAWWPDCRSWCVATDIDLAVTHVGGSRACIDAILADSELEAFRVPSTSPVTYDSDDKNPLPSGDDAVVSAGSSWKDRWRKLRGR
;
A
#
# COMPACT_ATOMS: atom_id res chain seq x y z
N MET A 1 -22.10 8.02 -10.95
CA MET A 1 -21.61 9.17 -10.16
C MET A 1 -20.79 8.59 -9.04
N THR A 2 -19.58 9.07 -8.85
CA THR A 2 -18.71 8.63 -7.75
C THR A 2 -19.27 9.15 -6.43
N ASP A 3 -19.23 8.32 -5.39
CA ASP A 3 -19.63 8.68 -4.02
C ASP A 3 -18.57 9.53 -3.31
N LEU A 4 -17.41 9.78 -3.97
CA LEU A 4 -16.31 10.58 -3.45
C LEU A 4 -16.51 12.07 -3.72
N THR A 5 -16.31 12.86 -2.67
CA THR A 5 -16.36 14.33 -2.74
C THR A 5 -15.12 14.95 -2.11
N PRO A 6 -14.60 16.06 -2.67
CA PRO A 6 -13.51 16.83 -2.05
C PRO A 6 -13.88 17.32 -0.64
N ALA A 7 -13.00 17.12 0.33
CA ALA A 7 -13.16 17.72 1.65
C ALA A 7 -12.92 19.24 1.57
N VAL A 8 -13.75 20.03 2.24
CA VAL A 8 -13.68 21.50 2.21
C VAL A 8 -12.56 22.05 3.13
N GLY A 9 -12.10 21.24 4.09
CA GLY A 9 -11.03 21.57 5.03
C GLY A 9 -10.39 20.31 5.59
N THR A 10 -9.35 20.47 6.40
CA THR A 10 -8.65 19.38 7.06
C THR A 10 -8.86 19.37 8.58
N ASP A 11 -9.53 20.37 9.13
CA ASP A 11 -9.64 20.61 10.58
C ASP A 11 -10.13 19.38 11.35
N GLY A 12 -9.28 18.86 12.23
CA GLY A 12 -9.55 17.66 13.04
C GLY A 12 -9.59 16.32 12.29
N MET A 13 -9.60 16.34 10.96
CA MET A 13 -9.74 15.13 10.12
C MET A 13 -8.40 14.45 9.88
N VAL A 14 -7.33 15.24 9.72
CA VAL A 14 -5.97 14.77 9.43
C VAL A 14 -4.97 14.98 10.55
N ASP A 15 -5.25 15.85 11.51
CA ASP A 15 -4.32 16.22 12.60
C ASP A 15 -3.82 14.98 13.36
N TRP A 16 -4.74 14.02 13.62
CA TRP A 16 -4.42 12.80 14.33
C TRP A 16 -3.40 11.93 13.59
N ILE A 17 -3.47 11.87 12.25
CA ILE A 17 -2.54 11.08 11.43
C ILE A 17 -1.23 11.84 11.25
N GLN A 18 -1.28 13.16 11.01
CA GLN A 18 -0.08 14.00 10.87
C GLN A 18 0.77 14.03 12.14
N GLN A 19 0.12 14.08 13.32
CA GLN A 19 0.82 14.11 14.61
C GLN A 19 1.37 12.76 15.04
N ALA A 20 0.76 11.67 14.62
CA ALA A 20 1.14 10.32 15.03
C ALA A 20 2.13 9.63 14.09
N LEU A 21 2.20 10.05 12.82
CA LEU A 21 3.18 9.51 11.88
C LEU A 21 4.58 10.05 12.18
N VAL A 22 5.59 9.22 12.00
CA VAL A 22 7.00 9.56 12.24
C VAL A 22 7.85 9.19 11.03
N GLU A 23 8.85 10.00 10.71
CA GLU A 23 9.78 9.71 9.62
C GLU A 23 10.89 8.76 10.09
N LYS A 24 10.58 7.44 10.08
CA LYS A 24 11.47 6.37 10.58
C LYS A 24 11.73 5.27 9.55
N TYR A 25 11.15 5.36 8.34
CA TYR A 25 11.23 4.31 7.31
C TYR A 25 10.79 2.93 7.80
N ASP A 26 9.84 2.92 8.70
CA ASP A 26 9.11 1.74 9.18
C ASP A 26 7.60 1.97 9.07
N VAL A 27 6.79 1.01 9.50
CA VAL A 27 5.32 1.09 9.38
C VAL A 27 4.76 2.38 9.98
N ARG A 28 5.40 2.96 11.02
CA ARG A 28 5.00 4.23 11.65
C ARG A 28 5.11 5.45 10.74
N SER A 29 5.82 5.33 9.64
CA SER A 29 5.88 6.39 8.61
C SER A 29 4.64 6.38 7.69
N LEU A 30 3.85 5.32 7.72
CA LEU A 30 2.72 5.07 6.82
C LEU A 30 1.39 4.98 7.59
N VAL A 31 1.39 4.27 8.71
CA VAL A 31 0.21 4.03 9.55
C VAL A 31 0.52 4.47 10.99
N PRO A 32 -0.31 5.30 11.62
CA PRO A 32 -0.09 5.79 12.99
C PRO A 32 0.14 4.69 14.02
N GLU A 33 1.09 4.91 14.95
CA GLU A 33 1.38 3.99 16.08
C GLU A 33 0.34 4.14 17.21
N VAL A 34 -0.94 4.12 16.85
CA VAL A 34 -2.07 4.22 17.79
C VAL A 34 -2.93 2.96 17.81
N PHE A 35 -2.65 2.01 16.94
CA PHE A 35 -3.41 0.78 16.81
C PHE A 35 -2.82 -0.34 17.64
N GLU A 36 -3.67 -1.31 18.01
CA GLU A 36 -3.27 -2.47 18.78
C GLU A 36 -2.36 -3.41 17.96
N ASP A 37 -2.59 -3.48 16.64
CA ASP A 37 -1.94 -4.45 15.77
C ASP A 37 -1.82 -3.95 14.32
N TYR A 38 -0.92 -4.60 13.54
CA TYR A 38 -0.64 -4.20 12.16
C TYR A 38 -0.49 -5.42 11.25
N ALA A 39 -0.92 -5.24 9.99
CA ALA A 39 -0.71 -6.20 8.91
C ALA A 39 0.01 -5.54 7.73
N ARG A 40 0.81 -6.34 7.04
CA ARG A 40 1.41 -6.03 5.74
C ARG A 40 0.78 -6.96 4.71
N LEU A 41 0.13 -6.38 3.69
CA LEU A 41 -0.49 -7.07 2.57
C LEU A 41 0.41 -6.96 1.34
N PHE A 42 0.56 -8.05 0.61
CA PHE A 42 1.41 -8.13 -0.57
C PHE A 42 0.57 -7.99 -1.83
N HIS A 43 0.96 -7.09 -2.73
CA HIS A 43 0.28 -6.95 -4.02
C HIS A 43 0.65 -8.14 -4.92
N PRO A 44 -0.30 -8.80 -5.57
CA PRO A 44 0.02 -9.94 -6.42
C PRO A 44 0.77 -9.50 -7.68
N ALA A 45 1.66 -10.35 -8.17
CA ALA A 45 2.08 -10.34 -9.56
C ALA A 45 0.96 -10.87 -10.44
N MET A 46 1.06 -10.74 -11.78
CA MET A 46 0.08 -11.28 -12.71
C MET A 46 0.72 -12.26 -13.70
N ASP A 47 0.00 -13.34 -13.99
CA ASP A 47 0.40 -14.26 -15.06
C ASP A 47 -0.04 -13.75 -16.45
N ILE A 48 0.26 -14.52 -17.50
CA ILE A 48 -0.06 -14.16 -18.90
C ILE A 48 -1.57 -14.06 -19.16
N GLU A 49 -2.40 -14.69 -18.35
CA GLU A 49 -3.87 -14.58 -18.43
C GLU A 49 -4.44 -13.47 -17.52
N GLY A 50 -3.58 -12.69 -16.86
CA GLY A 50 -3.98 -11.65 -15.93
C GLY A 50 -4.52 -12.18 -14.59
N ARG A 51 -4.18 -13.41 -14.21
CA ARG A 51 -4.57 -13.98 -12.91
C ARG A 51 -3.53 -13.62 -11.85
N PRO A 52 -3.95 -13.36 -10.61
CA PRO A 52 -3.03 -13.02 -9.54
C PRO A 52 -2.11 -14.18 -9.16
N VAL A 53 -0.82 -13.87 -9.04
CA VAL A 53 0.23 -14.79 -8.56
C VAL A 53 0.73 -14.26 -7.23
N SER A 54 0.59 -15.06 -6.16
CA SER A 54 1.03 -14.67 -4.82
C SER A 54 2.55 -14.64 -4.69
N TRP A 55 3.07 -13.82 -3.78
CA TRP A 55 4.50 -13.83 -3.46
C TRP A 55 4.95 -15.17 -2.91
N SER A 56 4.09 -15.90 -2.19
CA SER A 56 4.38 -17.27 -1.73
C SER A 56 4.60 -18.23 -2.90
N ALA A 57 3.80 -18.12 -3.98
CA ALA A 57 3.99 -18.93 -5.17
C ALA A 57 5.30 -18.58 -5.90
N VAL A 58 5.62 -17.28 -5.97
CA VAL A 58 6.89 -16.80 -6.55
C VAL A 58 8.09 -17.24 -5.69
N ALA A 59 7.99 -17.16 -4.37
CA ALA A 59 9.03 -17.63 -3.45
C ALA A 59 9.28 -19.16 -3.61
N GLN A 60 8.21 -19.94 -3.74
CA GLN A 60 8.33 -21.37 -4.00
C GLN A 60 9.03 -21.67 -5.34
N TRP A 61 8.66 -20.97 -6.41
CA TRP A 61 9.28 -21.08 -7.71
C TRP A 61 10.76 -20.70 -7.66
N SER A 62 11.10 -19.59 -7.04
CA SER A 62 12.46 -19.04 -7.01
C SER A 62 13.40 -19.74 -6.01
N GLY A 63 12.86 -20.65 -5.16
CA GLY A 63 13.62 -21.27 -4.07
C GLY A 63 13.92 -20.30 -2.92
N ARG A 64 13.11 -19.25 -2.75
CA ARG A 64 13.22 -18.23 -1.69
C ARG A 64 12.22 -18.49 -0.56
N VAL A 65 12.36 -17.74 0.53
CA VAL A 65 11.52 -17.88 1.73
C VAL A 65 10.54 -16.72 1.81
N MET A 66 9.23 -17.03 1.81
CA MET A 66 8.21 -16.02 2.07
C MET A 66 8.13 -15.71 3.57
N HIS A 67 8.12 -14.42 3.94
CA HIS A 67 8.04 -13.98 5.33
C HIS A 67 7.54 -12.52 5.41
N ALA A 68 7.26 -12.05 6.64
CA ALA A 68 6.66 -10.75 6.89
C ALA A 68 7.44 -9.53 6.31
N ARG A 69 8.76 -9.64 6.15
CA ARG A 69 9.64 -8.58 5.61
C ARG A 69 10.17 -8.87 4.21
N ALA A 70 9.61 -9.89 3.52
CA ALA A 70 10.00 -10.23 2.15
C ALA A 70 9.94 -9.01 1.23
N GLN A 71 10.92 -8.88 0.34
CA GLN A 71 10.97 -7.84 -0.68
C GLN A 71 10.88 -8.46 -2.07
N TRP A 72 10.11 -7.82 -2.97
CA TRP A 72 9.86 -8.39 -4.29
C TRP A 72 11.14 -8.73 -5.04
N ALA A 73 12.10 -7.82 -5.10
CA ALA A 73 13.38 -8.04 -5.78
C ALA A 73 14.15 -9.26 -5.24
N ALA A 74 14.03 -9.56 -3.94
CA ALA A 74 14.67 -10.73 -3.34
C ALA A 74 13.90 -12.02 -3.63
N ILE A 75 12.55 -11.97 -3.58
CA ILE A 75 11.67 -13.11 -3.86
C ILE A 75 11.69 -13.48 -5.35
N ALA A 76 11.66 -12.50 -6.26
CA ALA A 76 11.63 -12.72 -7.70
C ALA A 76 13.01 -13.08 -8.31
N ASN A 77 14.07 -13.15 -7.50
CA ASN A 77 15.42 -13.51 -7.91
C ASN A 77 15.66 -15.02 -7.73
N PRO A 78 15.45 -15.87 -8.76
CA PRO A 78 15.49 -17.33 -8.60
C PRO A 78 16.92 -17.84 -8.32
N VAL A 79 16.99 -18.96 -7.62
CA VAL A 79 18.25 -19.70 -7.41
C VAL A 79 18.76 -20.29 -8.73
N ASP A 80 17.84 -20.78 -9.56
CA ASP A 80 18.13 -21.24 -10.91
C ASP A 80 17.60 -20.22 -11.94
N PRO A 81 18.49 -19.45 -12.60
CA PRO A 81 18.09 -18.40 -13.54
C PRO A 81 17.46 -18.90 -14.83
N GLU A 82 17.57 -20.19 -15.14
CA GLU A 82 16.98 -20.80 -16.34
C GLU A 82 15.48 -21.12 -16.18
N LEU A 83 14.94 -21.05 -14.96
CA LEU A 83 13.52 -21.32 -14.72
C LEU A 83 12.66 -20.13 -15.19
N PRO A 84 11.67 -20.37 -16.10
CA PRO A 84 10.77 -19.32 -16.51
C PRO A 84 9.88 -18.86 -15.33
N PRO A 85 9.69 -17.54 -15.16
CA PRO A 85 8.88 -17.03 -14.06
C PRO A 85 7.40 -17.41 -14.21
N PRO A 86 6.67 -17.62 -13.10
CA PRO A 86 5.24 -17.90 -13.11
C PRO A 86 4.39 -16.64 -13.32
N PHE A 87 4.99 -15.49 -13.58
CA PHE A 87 4.35 -14.21 -13.79
C PHE A 87 4.92 -13.50 -15.02
N THR A 88 4.15 -12.60 -15.60
CA THR A 88 4.55 -11.73 -16.71
C THR A 88 4.57 -10.27 -16.31
N GLU A 89 3.82 -9.89 -15.26
CA GLU A 89 3.81 -8.55 -14.71
C GLU A 89 4.17 -8.61 -13.22
N GLU A 90 5.07 -7.73 -12.81
CA GLU A 90 5.44 -7.56 -11.41
C GLU A 90 4.30 -6.95 -10.60
N PRO A 91 4.31 -7.08 -9.26
CA PRO A 91 3.33 -6.42 -8.40
C PRO A 91 3.30 -4.92 -8.63
N GLU A 92 2.10 -4.36 -8.75
CA GLU A 92 1.93 -2.92 -8.90
C GLU A 92 2.41 -2.17 -7.66
N THR A 93 3.21 -1.12 -7.86
CA THR A 93 3.65 -0.21 -6.79
C THR A 93 2.67 0.94 -6.66
N GLY A 94 2.44 1.39 -5.41
CA GLY A 94 1.60 2.56 -5.14
C GLY A 94 0.11 2.33 -5.24
N SER A 95 -0.33 1.12 -5.60
CA SER A 95 -1.76 0.79 -5.70
C SER A 95 -2.01 -0.68 -5.40
N ILE A 96 -3.03 -0.97 -4.60
CA ILE A 96 -3.62 -2.31 -4.55
C ILE A 96 -4.57 -2.50 -5.72
N THR A 97 -4.84 -3.73 -6.12
CA THR A 97 -5.83 -3.99 -7.17
C THR A 97 -7.25 -3.65 -6.70
N ARG A 98 -8.15 -3.32 -7.63
CA ARG A 98 -9.57 -3.06 -7.29
C ARG A 98 -10.24 -4.23 -6.56
N PRO A 99 -10.04 -5.51 -6.93
CA PRO A 99 -10.53 -6.65 -6.16
C PRO A 99 -10.01 -6.68 -4.72
N MET A 100 -8.71 -6.42 -4.50
CA MET A 100 -8.13 -6.33 -3.15
C MET A 100 -8.76 -5.20 -2.33
N ALA A 101 -8.92 -3.99 -2.93
CA ALA A 101 -9.56 -2.86 -2.27
C ALA A 101 -11.00 -3.20 -1.86
N SER A 102 -11.78 -3.82 -2.75
CA SER A 102 -13.13 -4.28 -2.46
C SER A 102 -13.17 -5.33 -1.34
N ARG A 103 -12.23 -6.30 -1.37
CA ARG A 103 -12.14 -7.35 -0.35
C ARG A 103 -11.79 -6.75 1.01
N LEU A 104 -10.78 -5.89 1.04
CA LEU A 104 -10.34 -5.23 2.26
C LEU A 104 -11.44 -4.35 2.87
N ALA A 105 -12.19 -3.61 2.05
CA ALA A 105 -13.34 -2.83 2.52
C ALA A 105 -14.42 -3.70 3.18
N LYS A 106 -14.72 -4.89 2.61
CA LYS A 106 -15.67 -5.84 3.21
C LYS A 106 -15.18 -6.35 4.57
N LEU A 107 -13.88 -6.64 4.71
CA LEU A 107 -13.28 -7.09 5.98
C LEU A 107 -13.25 -5.98 7.04
N LEU A 108 -13.05 -4.73 6.64
CA LEU A 108 -12.99 -3.57 7.52
C LEU A 108 -14.39 -3.06 7.94
N LYS A 109 -15.43 -3.38 7.17
CA LYS A 109 -16.80 -2.90 7.41
C LYS A 109 -17.33 -3.21 8.82
N PRO A 110 -17.15 -4.42 9.41
CA PRO A 110 -17.59 -4.73 10.78
C PRO A 110 -16.90 -3.88 11.86
N PHE A 111 -15.73 -3.32 11.56
CA PHE A 111 -14.93 -2.49 12.46
C PHE A 111 -15.16 -0.99 12.21
N THR A 112 -16.16 -0.63 11.40
CA THR A 112 -16.47 0.74 10.98
C THR A 112 -17.82 1.17 11.54
N THR A 113 -17.83 2.13 12.46
CA THR A 113 -19.08 2.60 13.09
C THR A 113 -20.05 3.21 12.08
N ASN A 114 -19.52 4.00 11.12
CA ASN A 114 -20.31 4.60 10.04
C ASN A 114 -19.64 4.35 8.69
N PRO A 115 -19.98 3.25 7.98
CA PRO A 115 -19.42 2.96 6.66
C PRO A 115 -19.79 3.99 5.58
N GLY A 116 -20.76 4.84 5.80
CA GLY A 116 -21.12 5.94 4.90
C GLY A 116 -20.17 7.13 4.98
N ARG A 117 -19.20 7.15 5.91
CA ARG A 117 -18.28 8.27 6.10
C ARG A 117 -16.87 7.81 6.39
N CYS A 118 -16.08 7.76 5.33
CA CYS A 118 -14.64 7.46 5.34
C CYS A 118 -13.87 8.60 4.66
N TRP A 119 -12.58 8.67 4.96
CA TRP A 119 -11.64 9.63 4.42
C TRP A 119 -10.65 8.92 3.51
N PHE A 120 -10.32 9.55 2.39
CA PHE A 120 -9.42 9.02 1.38
C PHE A 120 -8.40 10.10 1.03
N ALA A 121 -7.13 9.80 1.24
CA ALA A 121 -6.02 10.66 0.90
C ALA A 121 -5.47 10.23 -0.47
N VAL A 122 -5.44 11.15 -1.42
CA VAL A 122 -4.98 10.92 -2.80
C VAL A 122 -3.70 11.68 -3.02
N TRP A 123 -2.70 11.04 -3.60
CA TRP A 123 -1.42 11.70 -3.90
C TRP A 123 -1.58 12.78 -4.97
N ASP A 124 -1.11 14.03 -4.67
CA ASP A 124 -1.25 15.20 -5.54
C ASP A 124 -0.26 15.20 -6.74
N GLY A 125 0.72 14.32 -6.72
CA GLY A 125 1.70 14.18 -7.82
C GLY A 125 1.26 13.28 -8.98
N GLY A 126 0.01 12.76 -8.98
CA GLY A 126 -0.54 11.88 -10.00
C GLY A 126 -1.62 12.51 -10.85
N ASP A 127 -2.08 11.75 -11.85
CA ASP A 127 -3.21 12.13 -12.73
C ASP A 127 -4.54 11.87 -12.04
N PHE A 128 -4.86 12.63 -11.00
CA PHE A 128 -6.14 12.52 -10.32
C PHE A 128 -7.25 13.27 -11.09
N ARG A 129 -8.52 12.94 -10.77
CA ARG A 129 -9.68 13.55 -11.42
C ARG A 129 -9.72 15.06 -11.19
N PRO A 130 -9.90 15.89 -12.23
CA PRO A 130 -9.86 17.36 -12.11
C PRO A 130 -10.84 17.94 -11.10
N GLU A 131 -12.01 17.32 -10.90
CA GLU A 131 -13.02 17.74 -9.92
C GLU A 131 -12.54 17.66 -8.48
N TRP A 132 -11.51 16.84 -8.17
CA TRP A 132 -10.94 16.70 -6.84
C TRP A 132 -9.86 17.72 -6.52
N SER A 133 -9.39 18.49 -7.50
CA SER A 133 -8.38 19.55 -7.30
C SER A 133 -8.76 20.59 -6.24
N ARG A 134 -10.06 20.72 -5.92
CA ARG A 134 -10.59 21.61 -4.88
C ARG A 134 -10.53 21.03 -3.47
N GLY A 135 -10.17 19.76 -3.32
CA GLY A 135 -10.04 19.11 -2.02
C GLY A 135 -8.95 19.77 -1.19
N ALA A 136 -9.17 19.77 0.12
CA ALA A 136 -8.19 20.28 1.08
C ALA A 136 -6.88 19.48 0.97
N ARG A 137 -5.76 20.21 1.01
CA ARG A 137 -4.42 19.61 0.90
C ARG A 137 -3.78 19.51 2.27
N PHE A 138 -2.98 18.45 2.44
CA PHE A 138 -2.16 18.25 3.61
C PHE A 138 -0.92 17.42 3.26
N THR A 139 0.10 17.49 4.10
CA THR A 139 1.35 16.77 3.88
C THR A 139 1.54 15.72 4.95
N LEU A 140 1.94 14.51 4.56
CA LEU A 140 2.40 13.44 5.45
C LEU A 140 3.93 13.33 5.41
N PRO A 141 4.56 12.58 6.33
CA PRO A 141 5.99 12.27 6.28
C PRO A 141 6.42 11.76 4.91
N LEU A 142 7.71 11.86 4.60
CA LEU A 142 8.31 11.56 3.29
C LEU A 142 7.85 12.51 2.17
N ASP A 143 7.49 13.76 2.53
CA ASP A 143 7.07 14.82 1.59
C ASP A 143 5.89 14.40 0.67
N ARG A 144 4.93 13.67 1.22
CA ARG A 144 3.73 13.26 0.49
C ARG A 144 2.66 14.35 0.59
N GLU A 145 2.49 15.13 -0.47
CA GLU A 145 1.37 16.05 -0.62
C GLU A 145 0.12 15.28 -1.07
N LEU A 146 -0.96 15.42 -0.34
CA LEU A 146 -2.18 14.65 -0.51
C LEU A 146 -3.40 15.57 -0.58
N ILE A 147 -4.40 15.15 -1.36
CA ILE A 147 -5.73 15.75 -1.44
C ILE A 147 -6.67 14.89 -0.60
N LEU A 148 -7.48 15.51 0.25
CA LEU A 148 -8.45 14.82 1.08
C LEU A 148 -9.82 14.74 0.40
N LEU A 149 -10.32 13.50 0.29
CA LEU A 149 -11.67 13.20 -0.16
C LEU A 149 -12.46 12.52 0.94
N THR A 150 -13.79 12.56 0.85
CA THR A 150 -14.70 11.82 1.74
C THR A 150 -15.77 11.08 0.92
N GLY A 151 -16.23 9.94 1.44
CA GLY A 151 -17.28 9.12 0.82
C GLY A 151 -17.60 7.89 1.66
N SER A 152 -18.42 7.00 1.12
CA SER A 152 -18.66 5.70 1.76
C SER A 152 -17.42 4.80 1.69
N LEU A 153 -17.37 3.80 2.56
CA LEU A 153 -16.28 2.80 2.57
C LEU A 153 -16.15 2.10 1.21
N ASP A 154 -17.26 1.80 0.57
CA ASP A 154 -17.30 1.13 -0.74
C ASP A 154 -16.74 2.02 -1.88
N ALA A 155 -16.65 3.34 -1.66
CA ALA A 155 -16.05 4.28 -2.62
C ALA A 155 -14.56 4.04 -2.87
N VAL A 156 -13.87 3.27 -2.02
CA VAL A 156 -12.49 2.83 -2.27
C VAL A 156 -12.33 2.10 -3.60
N THR A 157 -13.39 1.52 -4.16
CA THR A 157 -13.37 0.86 -5.48
C THR A 157 -13.41 1.84 -6.66
N THR A 158 -13.61 3.14 -6.40
CA THR A 158 -13.45 4.19 -7.41
C THR A 158 -11.96 4.45 -7.62
N SER A 159 -11.50 4.51 -8.87
CA SER A 159 -10.12 4.87 -9.16
C SER A 159 -9.83 6.30 -8.70
N MET A 160 -8.71 6.50 -7.98
CA MET A 160 -8.22 7.83 -7.59
C MET A 160 -7.57 8.57 -8.75
N ARG A 161 -7.27 7.87 -9.83
CA ARG A 161 -6.79 8.43 -11.09
C ARG A 161 -7.95 8.69 -12.05
N ASP A 162 -7.75 9.58 -13.00
CA ASP A 162 -8.64 9.70 -14.15
C ASP A 162 -8.45 8.48 -15.06
N ASP A 163 -9.35 7.48 -14.92
CA ASP A 163 -9.33 6.21 -15.64
C ASP A 163 -10.03 6.26 -17.01
N THR A 164 -10.31 7.46 -17.54
CA THR A 164 -11.03 7.63 -18.81
C THR A 164 -10.21 7.20 -20.03
N HIS A 165 -8.88 7.08 -19.89
CA HIS A 165 -7.98 6.81 -21.01
C HIS A 165 -7.44 5.36 -21.05
N ASP A 166 -7.14 4.74 -19.94
CA ASP A 166 -6.48 3.43 -19.88
C ASP A 166 -7.16 2.38 -18.99
N GLY A 167 -8.19 2.78 -18.24
CA GLY A 167 -8.94 1.88 -17.35
C GLY A 167 -8.15 1.38 -16.13
N HIS A 168 -6.93 1.88 -15.89
CA HIS A 168 -6.14 1.50 -14.73
C HIS A 168 -6.74 2.04 -13.44
N TYR A 169 -6.89 1.16 -12.46
CA TYR A 169 -7.37 1.52 -11.14
C TYR A 169 -6.20 1.99 -10.28
N GLN A 170 -6.36 3.16 -9.64
CA GLN A 170 -5.45 3.67 -8.62
C GLN A 170 -6.16 3.70 -7.28
N SER A 171 -5.61 3.01 -6.29
CA SER A 171 -6.11 3.08 -4.91
C SER A 171 -5.72 4.40 -4.24
N PRO A 172 -6.43 4.82 -3.16
CA PRO A 172 -5.95 5.94 -2.35
C PRO A 172 -4.60 5.62 -1.72
N TYR A 173 -3.78 6.66 -1.48
CA TYR A 173 -2.54 6.57 -0.72
C TYR A 173 -2.80 6.11 0.72
N ALA A 174 -3.79 6.72 1.38
CA ALA A 174 -4.25 6.28 2.70
C ALA A 174 -5.76 6.48 2.83
N TRP A 175 -6.41 5.64 3.65
CA TRP A 175 -7.84 5.75 3.91
C TRP A 175 -8.19 5.21 5.29
N TRP A 176 -9.20 5.83 5.92
CA TRP A 176 -9.62 5.54 7.29
C TRP A 176 -11.07 5.94 7.52
N PRO A 177 -11.81 5.34 8.48
CA PRO A 177 -13.15 5.76 8.85
C PRO A 177 -13.13 6.99 9.74
N ASP A 178 -14.23 7.71 9.81
CA ASP A 178 -14.39 8.86 10.69
C ASP A 178 -14.12 8.53 12.18
N CYS A 179 -14.44 7.29 12.60
CA CYS A 179 -14.17 6.79 13.96
C CYS A 179 -12.70 6.39 14.21
N ARG A 180 -11.82 6.42 13.19
CA ARG A 180 -10.38 6.12 13.27
C ARG A 180 -10.06 4.74 13.87
N SER A 181 -10.97 3.76 13.72
CA SER A 181 -10.79 2.41 14.27
C SER A 181 -9.77 1.57 13.52
N TRP A 182 -9.41 1.97 12.30
CA TRP A 182 -8.38 1.39 11.47
C TRP A 182 -7.81 2.45 10.50
N CYS A 183 -6.65 2.17 9.94
CA CYS A 183 -6.03 2.97 8.87
C CYS A 183 -5.33 2.03 7.88
N VAL A 184 -5.51 2.28 6.60
CA VAL A 184 -4.83 1.61 5.49
C VAL A 184 -3.94 2.60 4.78
N ALA A 185 -2.72 2.21 4.44
CA ALA A 185 -1.80 3.04 3.67
C ALA A 185 -1.04 2.21 2.62
N THR A 186 -0.99 2.75 1.39
CA THR A 186 -0.25 2.21 0.24
C THR A 186 0.64 3.34 -0.29
N ASP A 187 1.92 3.34 0.08
CA ASP A 187 2.86 4.35 -0.43
C ASP A 187 3.14 4.12 -1.91
N ILE A 188 3.28 5.21 -2.67
CA ILE A 188 3.44 5.21 -4.13
C ILE A 188 4.66 4.41 -4.62
N ASP A 189 5.62 4.16 -3.75
CA ASP A 189 6.87 3.46 -4.08
C ASP A 189 6.87 1.99 -3.58
N LEU A 190 5.78 1.52 -2.96
CA LEU A 190 5.71 0.18 -2.36
C LEU A 190 4.75 -0.75 -3.11
N ALA A 191 5.16 -2.00 -3.31
CA ALA A 191 4.31 -3.09 -3.78
C ALA A 191 3.62 -3.84 -2.62
N VAL A 192 3.39 -3.14 -1.53
CA VAL A 192 2.72 -3.64 -0.32
C VAL A 192 1.87 -2.55 0.31
N THR A 193 0.82 -2.98 1.02
CA THR A 193 -0.09 -2.12 1.77
C THR A 193 0.01 -2.44 3.25
N HIS A 194 -0.02 -1.42 4.10
CA HIS A 194 -0.04 -1.60 5.55
C HIS A 194 -1.41 -1.24 6.11
N VAL A 195 -1.85 -2.01 7.11
CA VAL A 195 -3.10 -1.79 7.82
C VAL A 195 -2.83 -1.78 9.32
N GLY A 196 -3.33 -0.76 10.02
CA GLY A 196 -3.39 -0.72 11.46
C GLY A 196 -4.83 -0.81 11.95
N GLY A 197 -5.08 -1.53 13.05
CA GLY A 197 -6.41 -1.70 13.61
C GLY A 197 -6.39 -2.43 14.96
N SER A 198 -7.59 -2.78 15.46
CA SER A 198 -7.67 -3.69 16.60
C SER A 198 -7.12 -5.08 16.23
N ARG A 199 -6.72 -5.87 17.24
CA ARG A 199 -6.29 -7.26 17.02
C ARG A 199 -7.32 -8.06 16.22
N ALA A 200 -8.60 -7.95 16.57
CA ALA A 200 -9.67 -8.64 15.87
C ALA A 200 -9.80 -8.20 14.39
N CYS A 201 -9.56 -6.92 14.09
CA CYS A 201 -9.54 -6.41 12.73
C CYS A 201 -8.39 -7.02 11.92
N ILE A 202 -7.19 -7.04 12.48
CA ILE A 202 -6.01 -7.63 11.84
C ILE A 202 -6.15 -9.15 11.71
N ASP A 203 -6.67 -9.85 12.72
CA ASP A 203 -6.95 -11.30 12.64
C ASP A 203 -7.90 -11.64 11.50
N ALA A 204 -8.95 -10.82 11.27
CA ALA A 204 -9.87 -11.01 10.16
C ALA A 204 -9.19 -10.87 8.78
N ILE A 205 -8.25 -9.94 8.65
CA ILE A 205 -7.46 -9.77 7.42
C ILE A 205 -6.53 -10.96 7.20
N LEU A 206 -5.82 -11.39 8.26
CA LEU A 206 -4.86 -12.50 8.19
C LEU A 206 -5.52 -13.86 7.94
N ALA A 207 -6.78 -14.03 8.34
CA ALA A 207 -7.56 -15.24 8.12
C ALA A 207 -8.17 -15.31 6.71
N ASP A 208 -8.10 -14.25 5.94
CA ASP A 208 -8.69 -14.19 4.60
C ASP A 208 -7.79 -14.88 3.58
N SER A 209 -8.33 -15.86 2.86
CA SER A 209 -7.58 -16.67 1.90
C SER A 209 -7.34 -15.99 0.54
N GLU A 210 -8.03 -14.87 0.27
CA GLU A 210 -7.87 -14.12 -0.98
C GLU A 210 -6.81 -13.01 -0.86
N LEU A 211 -6.35 -12.72 0.38
CA LEU A 211 -5.34 -11.71 0.66
C LEU A 211 -4.06 -12.39 1.20
N GLU A 212 -2.94 -12.15 0.56
CA GLU A 212 -1.65 -12.55 1.11
C GLU A 212 -1.17 -11.49 2.09
N ALA A 213 -1.16 -11.81 3.39
CA ALA A 213 -0.82 -10.86 4.43
C ALA A 213 -0.06 -11.50 5.59
N PHE A 214 0.78 -10.72 6.26
CA PHE A 214 1.48 -11.10 7.48
C PHE A 214 1.30 -10.04 8.55
N ARG A 215 1.23 -10.48 9.81
CA ARG A 215 1.31 -9.60 10.97
C ARG A 215 2.72 -9.02 11.06
N VAL A 216 2.81 -7.71 11.33
CA VAL A 216 4.08 -7.00 11.50
C VAL A 216 4.02 -6.08 12.73
N PRO A 217 5.11 -5.86 13.46
CA PRO A 217 5.16 -4.78 14.45
C PRO A 217 5.13 -3.40 13.76
N SER A 218 4.67 -2.37 14.48
CA SER A 218 4.70 -0.98 14.00
C SER A 218 6.10 -0.52 13.60
N THR A 219 7.13 -1.08 14.22
CA THR A 219 8.55 -0.79 13.96
C THR A 219 9.15 -1.62 12.83
N SER A 220 8.36 -2.43 12.12
CA SER A 220 8.86 -3.21 10.99
C SER A 220 9.36 -2.27 9.88
N PRO A 221 10.61 -2.42 9.38
CA PRO A 221 11.13 -1.57 8.33
C PRO A 221 10.36 -1.76 7.01
N VAL A 222 10.20 -0.66 6.26
CA VAL A 222 9.50 -0.66 4.96
C VAL A 222 10.46 -0.42 3.79
N THR A 223 11.77 -0.48 4.03
CA THR A 223 12.81 -0.24 3.05
C THR A 223 13.04 -1.44 2.14
N TYR A 224 13.55 -1.19 0.92
CA TYR A 224 13.82 -2.24 -0.08
C TYR A 224 14.83 -3.30 0.39
N ASP A 225 15.68 -2.96 1.35
CA ASP A 225 16.72 -3.81 1.93
C ASP A 225 16.29 -4.46 3.26
N SER A 226 15.00 -4.43 3.58
CA SER A 226 14.47 -4.97 4.85
C SER A 226 14.33 -6.50 4.87
N ASP A 227 14.46 -7.18 3.74
CA ASP A 227 14.47 -8.64 3.67
C ASP A 227 15.74 -9.20 4.32
N ASP A 228 15.57 -9.93 5.41
CA ASP A 228 16.67 -10.52 6.18
C ASP A 228 16.82 -12.04 5.97
N LYS A 229 16.04 -12.62 5.06
CA LYS A 229 16.05 -14.05 4.76
C LYS A 229 16.56 -14.37 3.36
N ASN A 230 16.25 -13.48 2.41
CA ASN A 230 16.60 -13.70 1.02
C ASN A 230 17.68 -12.71 0.58
N PRO A 231 18.68 -13.15 -0.20
CA PRO A 231 19.68 -12.23 -0.75
C PRO A 231 19.04 -11.31 -1.78
N LEU A 232 19.38 -10.03 -1.73
CA LEU A 232 19.07 -9.11 -2.80
C LEU A 232 19.86 -9.47 -4.07
N PRO A 233 19.34 -9.17 -5.27
CA PRO A 233 20.10 -9.31 -6.52
C PRO A 233 21.44 -8.58 -6.44
N SER A 234 22.51 -9.22 -6.90
CA SER A 234 23.85 -8.59 -6.96
C SER A 234 24.01 -7.85 -8.29
N GLY A 235 24.51 -6.62 -8.26
CA GLY A 235 24.87 -5.85 -9.46
C GLY A 235 23.79 -4.92 -9.99
N ASP A 236 23.99 -4.46 -11.26
CA ASP A 236 23.10 -3.47 -11.92
C ASP A 236 21.67 -3.99 -12.17
N ASP A 237 21.43 -5.30 -12.10
CA ASP A 237 20.11 -5.92 -12.20
C ASP A 237 19.16 -5.48 -11.08
N ALA A 238 19.70 -5.06 -9.92
CA ALA A 238 18.92 -4.43 -8.85
C ALA A 238 18.30 -3.09 -9.26
N VAL A 239 18.70 -2.52 -10.41
CA VAL A 239 18.27 -1.17 -10.87
C VAL A 239 16.95 -1.23 -11.63
N VAL A 240 16.60 -2.36 -12.23
CA VAL A 240 15.44 -2.47 -13.14
C VAL A 240 14.12 -2.66 -12.39
N SER A 241 14.12 -3.30 -11.23
CA SER A 241 12.90 -3.66 -10.48
C SER A 241 12.42 -2.65 -9.44
N ALA A 242 13.22 -1.63 -9.11
CA ALA A 242 12.79 -0.57 -8.20
C ALA A 242 12.73 0.74 -8.98
N GLY A 243 11.55 1.31 -9.12
CA GLY A 243 11.34 2.60 -9.78
C GLY A 243 12.43 3.62 -9.36
N SER A 244 12.98 4.35 -10.31
CA SER A 244 14.16 5.22 -10.18
C SER A 244 14.10 6.26 -9.04
N SER A 245 12.92 6.53 -8.49
CA SER A 245 12.65 7.55 -7.48
C SER A 245 13.17 7.18 -6.07
N TRP A 246 13.06 5.92 -5.64
CA TRP A 246 13.53 5.47 -4.32
C TRP A 246 15.07 5.48 -4.19
N LYS A 247 15.76 4.99 -5.21
CA LYS A 247 17.24 4.92 -5.22
C LYS A 247 17.89 6.28 -5.15
N ASP A 248 17.33 7.26 -5.82
CA ASP A 248 17.90 8.61 -5.86
C ASP A 248 17.66 9.36 -4.55
N ARG A 249 16.55 9.17 -3.86
CA ARG A 249 16.28 9.70 -2.51
C ARG A 249 17.18 9.04 -1.47
N TRP A 250 17.34 7.71 -1.51
CA TRP A 250 18.21 6.96 -0.60
C TRP A 250 19.67 7.34 -0.73
N ARG A 251 20.18 7.58 -1.94
CA ARG A 251 21.55 8.08 -2.12
C ARG A 251 21.76 9.47 -1.51
N LYS A 252 20.77 10.35 -1.63
CA LYS A 252 20.83 11.70 -1.03
C LYS A 252 20.82 11.67 0.50
N LEU A 253 20.17 10.71 1.12
CA LEU A 253 20.06 10.59 2.59
C LEU A 253 21.27 9.92 3.23
N ARG A 254 21.96 9.00 2.55
CA ARG A 254 23.23 8.40 3.02
C ARG A 254 24.46 9.30 2.87
N GLY A 255 24.35 10.40 2.17
CA GLY A 255 25.44 11.37 1.96
C GLY A 255 25.41 12.59 2.89
N ARG A 256 24.62 12.55 3.97
CA ARG A 256 24.59 13.58 5.02
C ARG A 256 24.95 13.01 6.38
#